data_44b58b38159a5d9cbe07366f93a8c3d8
#
_entry.id   44b58b38159a5d9cbe07366f93a8c3d8
#
_cell.length_a   1.000
_cell.length_b   1.000
_cell.length_c   1.000
_cell.angle_alpha   90.00
_cell.angle_beta   90.00
_cell.angle_gamma   90.00
#
_symmetry.space_group_name_H-M   'P 1'
#
loop_
_entity.id
_entity.type
_entity.pdbx_description
1 polymer ?
#
loop_
_entity_poly.entity_id
_entity_poly.type
_entity_poly.pdbx_seq_one_letter_code
_entity_poly.pdbx_strand_id
1 'polypeptide(L)'
;MLRYPSKRFAFEAARSIQTKKPSSTWGDSSSAKSATPSKGRTILLKPELHHFERAAREVSKHGDNDTLPFDIDVRFCGDEATALATIAHGFYMELRDSKVSKDNSKATKGNLARIPALRIHSERLLAPSGPAGFRVVAKIHPFWNVYLNGLTIAIAEVLEQRRSDFVHSYRFLPDGGDRLFDETKSWRSFKEVTVAQTNVAGVHAFVVQTDISSFYDRVSHHYLENLINGLGGDAEEVAAQVQALLSKFFAGRSFGLPVGGQGARILSELLLNEVDGALTAKGVQWHRYVDDYVLIAKSAEEAYRVLGILAHALMDYGLSLNKSKTVFLSAKHYRDYVTSQLGEDDDEAAKLRSIDLKFDPYSDNPEEDYESLVETVETLDVRRLLNRELEKSLPDSFLVTQIGRVMRLREPVAALEIAEILLKQKNLNAFRSSFSTIMRGVAALRDDARFSSIHPRLDLLLDAVPEHSVHLLKADTSLLHYLRALRFRSTQRRQLFVRRLFDQSQLDIVRRACIDCWRGWRDTVAFNHLRNHWQQMSPECQRLYWVASLEFGNEGKKVRQQAERALRQSSALGFEVPRVEGLRFASVFMKWAEKTSHAV
;
A
#
# COMPACT_ATOMS: atom_id res chain seq x y z
N MET A 1 3.35 24.75 -6.00
CA MET A 1 2.50 24.37 -4.85
C MET A 1 1.37 23.49 -5.34
N LEU A 2 1.54 22.18 -5.27
CA LEU A 2 0.45 21.25 -5.53
C LEU A 2 -0.23 21.01 -4.19
N ARG A 3 -1.26 21.79 -3.88
CA ARG A 3 -2.09 21.62 -2.68
C ARG A 3 -2.93 20.36 -2.85
N TYR A 4 -3.00 19.52 -1.84
CA TYR A 4 -4.11 18.60 -1.65
C TYR A 4 -5.41 19.43 -1.72
N PRO A 5 -6.49 18.92 -2.30
CA PRO A 5 -7.72 19.67 -2.40
C PRO A 5 -8.16 20.16 -1.02
N SER A 6 -8.31 21.47 -0.90
CA SER A 6 -8.92 22.09 0.26
C SER A 6 -10.37 21.60 0.35
N LYS A 7 -10.90 21.55 1.57
CA LYS A 7 -12.27 21.14 1.95
C LYS A 7 -13.40 21.59 1.01
N ARG A 8 -13.20 22.57 0.14
CA ARG A 8 -14.20 23.10 -0.80
C ARG A 8 -14.60 22.16 -1.93
N PHE A 9 -13.74 21.23 -2.37
CA PHE A 9 -14.09 20.32 -3.47
C PHE A 9 -14.92 19.12 -3.04
N ALA A 10 -14.85 18.70 -1.78
CA ALA A 10 -15.73 17.64 -1.24
C ALA A 10 -17.19 18.09 -1.09
N PHE A 11 -17.44 19.40 -0.96
CA PHE A 11 -18.78 19.96 -0.70
C PHE A 11 -19.67 20.07 -1.93
N GLU A 12 -19.11 20.23 -3.12
CA GLU A 12 -19.92 20.38 -4.34
C GLU A 12 -20.44 19.03 -4.90
N ALA A 13 -19.77 17.93 -4.59
CA ALA A 13 -20.21 16.60 -5.03
C ALA A 13 -21.39 16.04 -4.20
N ALA A 14 -21.57 16.49 -2.97
CA ALA A 14 -22.60 15.98 -2.05
C ALA A 14 -24.02 16.55 -2.32
N ARG A 15 -24.15 17.59 -3.14
CA ARG A 15 -25.47 18.26 -3.39
C ARG A 15 -26.36 17.63 -4.44
N SER A 16 -25.94 16.58 -5.15
CA SER A 16 -26.69 16.08 -6.32
C SER A 16 -27.48 14.77 -6.10
N ILE A 17 -27.51 14.17 -4.93
CA ILE A 17 -28.29 12.93 -4.72
C ILE A 17 -29.18 13.09 -3.49
N GLN A 18 -30.41 13.51 -3.72
CA GLN A 18 -31.51 13.42 -2.75
C GLN A 18 -32.42 12.23 -3.06
N THR A 19 -32.77 11.52 -1.97
CA THR A 19 -33.96 10.72 -1.70
C THR A 19 -34.06 9.29 -2.19
N LYS A 20 -33.97 8.34 -1.22
CA LYS A 20 -35.05 7.36 -0.93
C LYS A 20 -34.77 6.68 0.42
N LYS A 21 -35.69 6.87 1.38
CA LYS A 21 -35.75 6.16 2.68
C LYS A 21 -36.26 4.72 2.49
N PRO A 22 -35.71 3.73 3.21
CA PRO A 22 -36.42 2.48 3.45
C PRO A 22 -37.03 2.45 4.86
N SER A 23 -38.28 1.96 4.91
CA SER A 23 -39.11 1.76 6.09
C SER A 23 -38.65 0.57 6.94
N SER A 24 -38.66 0.78 8.26
CA SER A 24 -38.46 -0.23 9.29
C SER A 24 -39.67 -1.15 9.46
N THR A 25 -39.47 -2.46 9.50
CA THR A 25 -40.33 -3.39 10.27
C THR A 25 -39.48 -4.59 10.73
N TRP A 26 -39.36 -4.71 12.03
CA TRP A 26 -38.83 -5.89 12.71
C TRP A 26 -39.96 -6.91 12.84
N GLY A 27 -39.69 -8.16 12.47
CA GLY A 27 -40.56 -9.30 12.70
C GLY A 27 -39.74 -10.52 13.05
N ASP A 28 -39.93 -11.00 14.29
CA ASP A 28 -39.41 -12.27 14.80
C ASP A 28 -39.93 -13.46 13.99
N SER A 29 -39.08 -14.41 13.68
CA SER A 29 -39.43 -15.84 13.79
C SER A 29 -38.23 -16.75 13.52
N SER A 30 -37.98 -17.61 14.50
CA SER A 30 -37.13 -18.79 14.48
C SER A 30 -37.59 -19.83 13.44
N SER A 31 -36.71 -20.24 12.54
CA SER A 31 -36.60 -21.63 12.04
C SER A 31 -35.39 -21.73 11.09
N ALA A 32 -34.35 -22.42 11.54
CA ALA A 32 -33.22 -22.81 10.70
C ALA A 32 -33.71 -23.83 9.67
N LYS A 33 -33.86 -23.39 8.42
CA LYS A 33 -33.89 -24.29 7.25
C LYS A 33 -32.53 -24.22 6.58
N SER A 34 -31.86 -25.37 6.48
CA SER A 34 -30.67 -25.60 5.67
C SER A 34 -30.90 -25.06 4.26
N ALA A 35 -30.27 -23.97 3.93
CA ALA A 35 -30.23 -23.45 2.57
C ALA A 35 -29.27 -24.33 1.75
N THR A 36 -29.82 -25.10 0.85
CA THR A 36 -29.08 -25.68 -0.30
C THR A 36 -28.40 -24.53 -1.06
N PRO A 37 -27.11 -24.66 -1.41
CA PRO A 37 -26.44 -23.61 -2.17
C PRO A 37 -27.14 -23.47 -3.54
N SER A 38 -27.63 -22.28 -3.82
CA SER A 38 -28.07 -21.89 -5.17
C SER A 38 -26.90 -22.19 -6.13
N LYS A 39 -27.20 -22.82 -7.27
CA LYS A 39 -26.23 -23.00 -8.38
C LYS A 39 -25.82 -21.61 -8.88
N GLY A 40 -24.86 -20.98 -8.20
CA GLY A 40 -24.21 -19.75 -8.62
C GLY A 40 -23.47 -20.02 -9.94
N ARG A 41 -23.61 -19.09 -10.86
CA ARG A 41 -22.87 -19.08 -12.13
C ARG A 41 -21.39 -19.10 -11.77
N THR A 42 -20.64 -20.14 -12.16
CA THR A 42 -19.20 -20.18 -11.95
C THR A 42 -18.58 -19.01 -12.69
N ILE A 43 -18.03 -18.06 -11.97
CA ILE A 43 -17.30 -16.94 -12.58
C ILE A 43 -15.95 -17.49 -13.05
N LEU A 44 -15.63 -17.28 -14.32
CA LEU A 44 -14.36 -17.66 -14.94
C LEU A 44 -13.43 -16.44 -14.95
N LEU A 45 -12.14 -16.67 -14.82
CA LEU A 45 -11.14 -15.62 -14.86
C LEU A 45 -11.14 -14.92 -16.21
N LYS A 46 -11.49 -13.64 -16.22
CA LYS A 46 -11.52 -12.78 -17.40
C LYS A 46 -11.24 -11.34 -17.02
N PRO A 47 -10.01 -10.85 -17.22
CA PRO A 47 -9.71 -9.44 -17.01
C PRO A 47 -10.54 -8.54 -17.93
N GLU A 48 -11.33 -7.63 -17.35
CA GLU A 48 -12.18 -6.68 -18.03
C GLU A 48 -11.75 -5.24 -17.69
N LEU A 49 -12.22 -4.26 -18.46
CA LEU A 49 -11.85 -2.85 -18.31
C LEU A 49 -12.00 -2.35 -16.86
N HIS A 50 -13.11 -2.71 -16.20
CA HIS A 50 -13.39 -2.25 -14.84
C HIS A 50 -12.37 -2.73 -13.79
N HIS A 51 -11.70 -3.87 -14.00
CA HIS A 51 -10.62 -4.33 -13.12
C HIS A 51 -9.42 -3.38 -13.16
N PHE A 52 -9.06 -2.88 -14.34
CA PHE A 52 -7.98 -1.93 -14.52
C PHE A 52 -8.36 -0.52 -14.04
N GLU A 53 -9.63 -0.12 -14.16
CA GLU A 53 -10.14 1.12 -13.58
C GLU A 53 -10.07 1.09 -12.05
N ARG A 54 -10.52 -0.01 -11.43
CA ARG A 54 -10.38 -0.21 -9.98
C ARG A 54 -8.92 -0.20 -9.55
N ALA A 55 -8.04 -0.84 -10.31
CA ALA A 55 -6.61 -0.84 -10.04
C ALA A 55 -6.00 0.56 -10.03
N ALA A 56 -6.35 1.42 -10.99
CA ALA A 56 -5.87 2.79 -11.05
C ALA A 56 -6.39 3.63 -9.86
N ARG A 57 -7.66 3.46 -9.49
CA ARG A 57 -8.24 4.13 -8.30
C ARG A 57 -7.60 3.64 -6.99
N GLU A 58 -7.35 2.36 -6.86
CA GLU A 58 -6.63 1.79 -5.69
C GLU A 58 -5.24 2.39 -5.54
N VAL A 59 -4.47 2.51 -6.63
CA VAL A 59 -3.15 3.15 -6.60
C VAL A 59 -3.27 4.63 -6.21
N SER A 60 -4.29 5.33 -6.69
CA SER A 60 -4.54 6.72 -6.31
C SER A 60 -4.86 6.89 -4.83
N LYS A 61 -5.67 6.00 -4.26
CA LYS A 61 -6.18 6.08 -2.89
C LYS A 61 -5.14 5.65 -1.85
N HIS A 62 -4.43 4.56 -2.13
CA HIS A 62 -3.53 3.92 -1.16
C HIS A 62 -2.03 4.10 -1.49
N GLY A 63 -1.72 4.71 -2.63
CA GLY A 63 -0.38 4.75 -3.18
C GLY A 63 -0.05 3.49 -3.97
N ASP A 64 1.04 3.53 -4.69
CA ASP A 64 1.57 2.36 -5.40
C ASP A 64 2.26 1.36 -4.46
N ASN A 65 2.58 1.82 -3.24
CA ASN A 65 3.12 1.02 -2.16
C ASN A 65 2.79 1.69 -0.80
N ASP A 66 2.27 0.94 0.16
CA ASP A 66 1.82 1.42 1.47
C ASP A 66 2.95 1.99 2.36
N THR A 67 4.21 1.68 2.02
CA THR A 67 5.40 2.11 2.75
C THR A 67 6.09 3.33 2.17
N LEU A 68 5.70 3.77 0.97
CA LEU A 68 6.31 4.90 0.27
C LEU A 68 5.48 6.18 0.45
N PRO A 69 6.11 7.36 0.37
CA PRO A 69 5.35 8.60 0.29
C PRO A 69 4.65 8.69 -1.07
N PHE A 70 3.45 9.28 -1.10
CA PHE A 70 2.74 9.57 -2.34
C PHE A 70 3.57 10.53 -3.19
N ASP A 71 3.81 10.16 -4.41
CA ASP A 71 4.50 10.97 -5.41
C ASP A 71 3.53 11.48 -6.49
N ILE A 72 4.08 12.10 -7.51
CA ILE A 72 3.29 12.65 -8.62
C ILE A 72 2.63 11.54 -9.46
N ASP A 73 3.24 10.35 -9.51
CA ASP A 73 2.72 9.23 -10.28
C ASP A 73 1.42 8.70 -9.65
N VAL A 74 1.29 8.74 -8.32
CA VAL A 74 0.05 8.36 -7.61
C VAL A 74 -1.10 9.29 -7.96
N ARG A 75 -0.84 10.61 -8.00
CA ARG A 75 -1.83 11.59 -8.41
C ARG A 75 -2.25 11.39 -9.87
N PHE A 76 -1.29 11.19 -10.75
CA PHE A 76 -1.54 10.90 -12.16
C PHE A 76 -2.44 9.68 -12.36
N CYS A 77 -2.21 8.60 -11.60
CA CYS A 77 -3.06 7.41 -11.66
C CYS A 77 -4.52 7.70 -11.29
N GLY A 78 -4.76 8.61 -10.34
CA GLY A 78 -6.12 9.01 -9.98
C GLY A 78 -6.80 9.89 -11.03
N ASP A 79 -6.10 10.94 -11.45
CA ASP A 79 -6.64 11.93 -12.38
C ASP A 79 -6.91 11.35 -13.78
N GLU A 80 -6.12 10.33 -14.20
CA GLU A 80 -6.20 9.72 -15.53
C GLU A 80 -6.55 8.22 -15.49
N ALA A 81 -7.29 7.78 -14.46
CA ALA A 81 -7.62 6.38 -14.21
C ALA A 81 -8.26 5.67 -15.42
N THR A 82 -9.22 6.31 -16.07
CA THR A 82 -9.93 5.76 -17.26
C THR A 82 -8.99 5.59 -18.44
N ALA A 83 -8.12 6.57 -18.72
CA ALA A 83 -7.16 6.47 -19.83
C ALA A 83 -6.13 5.37 -19.58
N LEU A 84 -5.63 5.26 -18.35
CA LEU A 84 -4.71 4.21 -17.96
C LEU A 84 -5.34 2.82 -18.05
N ALA A 85 -6.58 2.68 -17.59
CA ALA A 85 -7.33 1.43 -17.67
C ALA A 85 -7.58 1.02 -19.14
N THR A 86 -7.93 1.97 -20.01
CA THR A 86 -8.11 1.69 -21.44
C THR A 86 -6.83 1.18 -22.08
N ILE A 87 -5.67 1.81 -21.81
CA ILE A 87 -4.38 1.35 -22.32
C ILE A 87 -4.05 -0.05 -21.76
N ALA A 88 -4.26 -0.27 -20.46
CA ALA A 88 -3.94 -1.52 -19.79
C ALA A 88 -4.81 -2.68 -20.32
N HIS A 89 -6.13 -2.49 -20.39
CA HIS A 89 -7.06 -3.48 -20.91
C HIS A 89 -6.81 -3.78 -22.38
N GLY A 90 -6.62 -2.74 -23.21
CA GLY A 90 -6.31 -2.92 -24.62
C GLY A 90 -5.03 -3.72 -24.82
N PHE A 91 -3.97 -3.43 -24.05
CA PHE A 91 -2.73 -4.20 -24.10
C PHE A 91 -2.93 -5.67 -23.69
N TYR A 92 -3.74 -5.93 -22.65
CA TYR A 92 -4.12 -7.27 -22.26
C TYR A 92 -4.80 -8.01 -23.41
N MET A 93 -5.80 -7.39 -24.06
CA MET A 93 -6.54 -7.97 -25.18
C MET A 93 -5.63 -8.28 -26.37
N GLU A 94 -4.75 -7.37 -26.74
CA GLU A 94 -3.79 -7.57 -27.84
C GLU A 94 -2.85 -8.77 -27.57
N LEU A 95 -2.36 -8.94 -26.33
CA LEU A 95 -1.52 -10.09 -25.96
C LEU A 95 -2.29 -11.40 -26.00
N ARG A 96 -3.53 -11.42 -25.51
CA ARG A 96 -4.41 -12.57 -25.52
C ARG A 96 -4.72 -13.01 -26.95
N ASP A 97 -5.16 -12.07 -27.80
CA ASP A 97 -5.60 -12.37 -29.17
C ASP A 97 -4.43 -12.77 -30.07
N SER A 98 -3.20 -12.31 -29.78
CA SER A 98 -1.99 -12.73 -30.51
C SER A 98 -1.63 -14.20 -30.35
N LYS A 99 -2.08 -14.87 -29.28
CA LYS A 99 -1.95 -16.33 -29.12
C LYS A 99 -2.92 -17.11 -30.00
N VAL A 100 -4.15 -16.62 -30.11
CA VAL A 100 -5.21 -17.28 -30.91
C VAL A 100 -4.85 -17.32 -32.40
N SER A 101 -4.15 -16.31 -32.91
CA SER A 101 -3.80 -16.23 -34.32
C SER A 101 -2.62 -17.11 -34.76
N LYS A 102 -1.91 -17.77 -33.84
CA LYS A 102 -0.80 -18.67 -34.19
C LYS A 102 -1.23 -19.95 -34.88
N ASP A 103 -2.49 -20.37 -34.73
CA ASP A 103 -3.05 -21.54 -35.42
C ASP A 103 -3.52 -21.29 -36.87
N ASN A 104 -3.59 -20.02 -37.29
CA ASN A 104 -3.94 -19.67 -38.68
C ASN A 104 -2.77 -18.92 -39.35
N SER A 105 -2.18 -19.55 -40.35
CA SER A 105 -0.95 -19.22 -41.10
C SER A 105 -0.93 -17.89 -41.87
N LYS A 106 -1.66 -16.86 -41.45
CA LYS A 106 -1.62 -15.51 -42.01
C LYS A 106 -1.79 -14.45 -40.93
N ALA A 107 -0.95 -14.46 -39.90
CA ALA A 107 -0.90 -13.35 -38.97
C ALA A 107 -0.08 -12.21 -39.54
N THR A 108 -0.70 -11.08 -39.76
CA THR A 108 -0.04 -9.80 -39.98
C THR A 108 0.88 -9.56 -38.78
N LYS A 109 2.20 -9.48 -39.06
CA LYS A 109 3.23 -9.21 -38.06
C LYS A 109 3.08 -7.79 -37.52
N GLY A 110 2.13 -7.54 -36.63
CA GLY A 110 2.20 -6.43 -35.71
C GLY A 110 3.25 -6.75 -34.66
N ASN A 111 4.33 -6.00 -34.58
CA ASN A 111 5.38 -6.14 -33.57
C ASN A 111 4.83 -5.72 -32.19
N LEU A 112 3.98 -6.53 -31.57
CA LEU A 112 3.64 -6.39 -30.16
C LEU A 112 4.81 -6.90 -29.35
N ALA A 113 5.53 -5.98 -28.73
CA ALA A 113 6.57 -6.33 -27.78
C ALA A 113 5.92 -7.04 -26.60
N ARG A 114 6.17 -8.36 -26.46
CA ARG A 114 5.73 -9.12 -25.29
C ARG A 114 6.39 -8.58 -24.03
N ILE A 115 5.72 -8.69 -22.87
CA ILE A 115 6.24 -8.25 -21.58
C ILE A 115 7.72 -8.60 -21.35
N PRO A 116 8.21 -9.81 -21.68
CA PRO A 116 9.63 -10.13 -21.54
C PRO A 116 10.61 -9.25 -22.34
N ALA A 117 10.17 -8.68 -23.46
CA ALA A 117 11.00 -7.81 -24.30
C ALA A 117 10.96 -6.34 -23.85
N LEU A 118 10.04 -5.97 -22.95
CA LEU A 118 9.90 -4.60 -22.45
C LEU A 118 10.91 -4.31 -21.33
N ARG A 119 11.38 -3.07 -21.27
CA ARG A 119 12.15 -2.55 -20.14
C ARG A 119 11.16 -2.00 -19.10
N ILE A 120 10.90 -2.80 -18.08
CA ILE A 120 10.01 -2.41 -16.99
C ILE A 120 10.86 -1.94 -15.81
N HIS A 121 10.67 -0.68 -15.43
CA HIS A 121 11.38 -0.13 -14.27
C HIS A 121 10.77 -0.64 -12.97
N SER A 122 11.63 -1.15 -12.12
CA SER A 122 11.30 -1.48 -10.72
C SER A 122 12.55 -1.35 -9.86
N GLU A 123 12.37 -0.90 -8.62
CA GLU A 123 13.44 -0.79 -7.63
C GLU A 123 13.05 -1.51 -6.35
N ARG A 124 14.04 -2.13 -5.72
CA ARG A 124 13.89 -2.79 -4.42
C ARG A 124 14.46 -1.89 -3.34
N LEU A 125 13.66 -1.62 -2.33
CA LEU A 125 13.94 -0.64 -1.31
C LEU A 125 13.90 -1.29 0.07
N LEU A 126 14.75 -0.82 0.98
CA LEU A 126 14.78 -1.26 2.36
C LEU A 126 13.79 -0.45 3.19
N ALA A 127 12.86 -1.12 3.85
CA ALA A 127 11.89 -0.53 4.78
C ALA A 127 12.07 -1.11 6.18
N PRO A 128 12.04 -0.30 7.26
CA PRO A 128 12.02 -0.82 8.63
C PRO A 128 10.79 -1.71 8.86
N SER A 129 10.97 -2.80 9.59
CA SER A 129 9.91 -3.75 9.94
C SER A 129 10.11 -4.22 11.37
N GLY A 130 9.17 -3.89 12.24
CA GLY A 130 9.30 -4.16 13.67
C GLY A 130 10.47 -3.43 14.32
N PRO A 131 10.80 -3.75 15.58
CA PRO A 131 11.79 -3.00 16.36
C PRO A 131 13.24 -3.20 15.91
N ALA A 132 13.57 -4.29 15.20
CA ALA A 132 14.96 -4.64 14.84
C ALA A 132 15.08 -5.30 13.46
N GLY A 133 14.06 -5.20 12.62
CA GLY A 133 14.04 -5.85 11.31
C GLY A 133 13.91 -4.88 10.14
N PHE A 134 14.12 -5.44 8.96
CA PHE A 134 13.88 -4.78 7.68
C PHE A 134 13.13 -5.71 6.75
N ARG A 135 12.33 -5.13 5.87
CA ARG A 135 11.71 -5.83 4.74
C ARG A 135 12.09 -5.15 3.43
N VAL A 136 12.10 -5.91 2.37
CA VAL A 136 12.31 -5.38 1.02
C VAL A 136 10.94 -5.07 0.42
N VAL A 137 10.76 -3.83 -0.02
CA VAL A 137 9.55 -3.39 -0.72
C VAL A 137 9.91 -3.02 -2.15
N ALA A 138 8.92 -3.06 -3.05
CA ALA A 138 9.15 -2.77 -4.46
C ALA A 138 8.47 -1.45 -4.86
N LYS A 139 9.22 -0.56 -5.51
CA LYS A 139 8.65 0.52 -6.32
C LYS A 139 8.57 0.04 -7.76
N ILE A 140 7.40 0.11 -8.34
CA ILE A 140 7.12 -0.32 -9.71
C ILE A 140 6.72 0.91 -10.53
N HIS A 141 7.04 0.93 -11.81
CA HIS A 141 6.53 1.95 -12.72
C HIS A 141 4.99 2.04 -12.65
N PRO A 142 4.40 3.22 -12.57
CA PRO A 142 2.97 3.40 -12.25
C PRO A 142 2.03 2.62 -13.19
N PHE A 143 2.29 2.63 -14.49
CA PHE A 143 1.49 1.85 -15.44
C PHE A 143 1.53 0.35 -15.15
N TRP A 144 2.71 -0.20 -14.90
CA TRP A 144 2.88 -1.64 -14.66
C TRP A 144 2.33 -2.07 -13.31
N ASN A 145 2.28 -1.15 -12.36
CA ASN A 145 1.60 -1.38 -11.09
C ASN A 145 0.07 -1.46 -11.29
N VAL A 146 -0.52 -0.52 -12.04
CA VAL A 146 -1.94 -0.58 -12.41
C VAL A 146 -2.25 -1.85 -13.21
N TYR A 147 -1.37 -2.23 -14.13
CA TYR A 147 -1.54 -3.42 -14.96
C TYR A 147 -1.54 -4.71 -14.12
N LEU A 148 -0.54 -4.90 -13.25
CA LEU A 148 -0.50 -6.04 -12.34
C LEU A 148 -1.73 -6.08 -11.42
N ASN A 149 -2.08 -4.94 -10.83
CA ASN A 149 -3.26 -4.86 -9.95
C ASN A 149 -4.55 -5.19 -10.71
N GLY A 150 -4.72 -4.76 -11.96
CA GLY A 150 -5.88 -5.10 -12.78
C GLY A 150 -6.02 -6.61 -13.02
N LEU A 151 -4.92 -7.27 -13.39
CA LEU A 151 -4.91 -8.74 -13.55
C LEU A 151 -5.22 -9.46 -12.24
N THR A 152 -4.66 -8.99 -11.11
CA THR A 152 -4.87 -9.63 -9.81
C THR A 152 -6.26 -9.34 -9.23
N ILE A 153 -6.89 -8.20 -9.51
CA ILE A 153 -8.28 -7.92 -9.14
C ILE A 153 -9.23 -8.91 -9.85
N ALA A 154 -8.98 -9.22 -11.13
CA ALA A 154 -9.74 -10.26 -11.82
C ALA A 154 -9.54 -11.65 -11.17
N ILE A 155 -8.32 -11.96 -10.70
CA ILE A 155 -8.06 -13.17 -9.91
C ILE A 155 -8.85 -13.15 -8.60
N ALA A 156 -8.88 -12.01 -7.90
CA ALA A 156 -9.57 -11.88 -6.61
C ALA A 156 -11.08 -12.16 -6.72
N GLU A 157 -11.72 -11.74 -7.81
CA GLU A 157 -13.14 -11.97 -8.07
C GLU A 157 -13.48 -13.46 -8.15
N VAL A 158 -12.63 -14.24 -8.82
CA VAL A 158 -12.79 -15.71 -8.92
C VAL A 158 -12.42 -16.39 -7.61
N LEU A 159 -11.32 -15.95 -6.99
CA LEU A 159 -10.81 -16.53 -5.76
C LEU A 159 -11.80 -16.40 -4.61
N GLU A 160 -12.46 -15.25 -4.47
CA GLU A 160 -13.36 -14.97 -3.32
C GLU A 160 -14.47 -16.03 -3.19
N GLN A 161 -14.94 -16.63 -4.29
CA GLN A 161 -15.94 -17.70 -4.27
C GLN A 161 -15.46 -19.02 -3.65
N ARG A 162 -14.14 -19.18 -3.52
CA ARG A 162 -13.48 -20.41 -3.03
C ARG A 162 -12.91 -20.24 -1.62
N ARG A 163 -12.93 -19.01 -1.10
CA ARG A 163 -12.29 -18.69 0.20
C ARG A 163 -13.16 -19.08 1.37
N SER A 164 -12.53 -19.63 2.40
CA SER A 164 -13.17 -19.95 3.67
C SER A 164 -13.56 -18.69 4.46
N ASP A 165 -14.66 -18.75 5.22
CA ASP A 165 -15.07 -17.69 6.16
C ASP A 165 -14.10 -17.53 7.36
N PHE A 166 -13.20 -18.49 7.55
CA PHE A 166 -12.16 -18.44 8.58
C PHE A 166 -11.00 -17.50 8.23
N VAL A 167 -11.00 -16.93 7.01
CA VAL A 167 -10.04 -15.90 6.58
C VAL A 167 -10.60 -14.53 6.87
N HIS A 168 -9.84 -13.71 7.61
CA HIS A 168 -10.24 -12.38 8.07
C HIS A 168 -9.43 -11.25 7.42
N SER A 169 -8.68 -11.55 6.35
CA SER A 169 -7.86 -10.56 5.63
C SER A 169 -8.23 -10.49 4.16
N TYR A 170 -8.15 -9.29 3.59
CA TYR A 170 -8.26 -9.03 2.15
C TYR A 170 -9.44 -9.74 1.47
N ARG A 171 -10.62 -9.78 2.11
CA ARG A 171 -11.85 -10.32 1.54
C ARG A 171 -12.32 -9.38 0.43
N PHE A 172 -12.37 -9.89 -0.79
CA PHE A 172 -12.68 -9.08 -1.97
C PHE A 172 -14.17 -8.71 -2.01
N LEU A 173 -14.46 -7.43 -2.34
CA LEU A 173 -15.80 -6.92 -2.54
C LEU A 173 -16.05 -6.69 -4.04
N PRO A 174 -16.79 -7.56 -4.74
CA PRO A 174 -17.12 -7.37 -6.17
C PRO A 174 -17.81 -6.03 -6.42
N ASP A 175 -18.83 -5.71 -5.63
CA ASP A 175 -19.65 -4.50 -5.74
C ASP A 175 -19.21 -3.38 -4.80
N GLY A 176 -17.97 -3.43 -4.30
CA GLY A 176 -17.47 -2.51 -3.26
C GLY A 176 -17.23 -1.06 -3.72
N GLY A 177 -17.58 -0.69 -4.97
CA GLY A 177 -17.33 0.65 -5.50
C GLY A 177 -15.84 1.00 -5.43
N ASP A 178 -15.51 2.00 -4.61
CA ASP A 178 -14.12 2.43 -4.37
C ASP A 178 -13.39 1.59 -3.31
N ARG A 179 -14.04 0.59 -2.71
CA ARG A 179 -13.42 -0.32 -1.73
C ARG A 179 -13.08 -1.64 -2.40
N LEU A 180 -11.82 -2.04 -2.32
CA LEU A 180 -11.37 -3.32 -2.87
C LEU A 180 -11.65 -4.48 -1.93
N PHE A 181 -11.47 -4.25 -0.62
CA PHE A 181 -11.61 -5.26 0.41
C PHE A 181 -12.63 -4.87 1.48
N ASP A 182 -13.23 -5.88 2.09
CA ASP A 182 -14.16 -5.74 3.22
C ASP A 182 -13.40 -5.29 4.48
N GLU A 183 -13.61 -4.06 4.91
CA GLU A 183 -12.98 -3.47 6.10
C GLU A 183 -13.53 -4.02 7.41
N THR A 184 -14.71 -4.67 7.40
CA THR A 184 -15.26 -5.35 8.58
C THR A 184 -14.45 -6.59 8.96
N LYS A 185 -13.77 -7.19 7.98
CA LYS A 185 -12.81 -8.28 8.16
C LYS A 185 -11.43 -7.70 8.46
N SER A 186 -11.16 -7.47 9.72
CA SER A 186 -9.99 -6.79 10.25
C SER A 186 -9.21 -7.65 11.23
N TRP A 187 -8.02 -7.21 11.65
CA TRP A 187 -7.28 -7.84 12.73
C TRP A 187 -8.08 -7.89 14.03
N ARG A 188 -8.89 -6.85 14.31
CA ARG A 188 -9.77 -6.82 15.47
C ARG A 188 -10.83 -7.93 15.39
N SER A 189 -11.59 -8.00 14.29
CA SER A 189 -12.61 -9.04 14.10
C SER A 189 -12.01 -10.47 14.14
N PHE A 190 -10.79 -10.65 13.59
CA PHE A 190 -10.05 -11.90 13.70
C PHE A 190 -9.81 -12.29 15.17
N LYS A 191 -9.35 -11.35 16.00
CA LYS A 191 -9.09 -11.60 17.43
C LYS A 191 -10.38 -11.87 18.21
N GLU A 192 -11.43 -11.09 17.98
CA GLU A 192 -12.75 -11.27 18.61
C GLU A 192 -13.34 -12.66 18.30
N VAL A 193 -13.32 -13.08 17.03
CA VAL A 193 -13.83 -14.40 16.62
C VAL A 193 -12.99 -15.53 17.23
N THR A 194 -11.66 -15.42 17.25
CA THR A 194 -10.81 -16.46 17.85
C THR A 194 -11.02 -16.58 19.36
N VAL A 195 -11.25 -15.47 20.07
CA VAL A 195 -11.63 -15.50 21.50
C VAL A 195 -12.98 -16.19 21.69
N ALA A 196 -14.00 -15.83 20.88
CA ALA A 196 -15.32 -16.46 20.95
C ALA A 196 -15.23 -17.99 20.73
N GLN A 197 -14.44 -18.43 19.76
CA GLN A 197 -14.23 -19.85 19.45
C GLN A 197 -13.53 -20.59 20.61
N THR A 198 -12.58 -19.95 21.33
CA THR A 198 -11.97 -20.58 22.51
C THR A 198 -12.96 -20.79 23.65
N ASN A 199 -13.98 -19.94 23.78
CA ASN A 199 -15.05 -20.13 24.75
C ASN A 199 -15.89 -21.38 24.42
N VAL A 200 -16.17 -21.60 23.12
CA VAL A 200 -16.90 -22.80 22.65
C VAL A 200 -16.07 -24.07 22.84
N ALA A 201 -14.77 -24.02 22.60
CA ALA A 201 -13.86 -25.16 22.75
C ALA A 201 -13.65 -25.62 24.20
N GLY A 202 -13.97 -24.77 25.17
CA GLY A 202 -13.96 -25.07 26.60
C GLY A 202 -12.66 -24.71 27.33
N VAL A 203 -12.68 -24.90 28.65
CA VAL A 203 -11.58 -24.45 29.57
C VAL A 203 -10.27 -25.21 29.38
N HIS A 204 -10.33 -26.44 28.88
CA HIS A 204 -9.14 -27.28 28.63
C HIS A 204 -8.57 -27.13 27.22
N ALA A 205 -9.17 -26.27 26.40
CA ALA A 205 -8.67 -26.04 25.06
C ALA A 205 -7.31 -25.33 25.05
N PHE A 206 -6.54 -25.61 24.00
CA PHE A 206 -5.25 -25.00 23.70
C PHE A 206 -5.34 -24.21 22.40
N VAL A 207 -4.61 -23.13 22.35
CA VAL A 207 -4.51 -22.27 21.17
C VAL A 207 -3.06 -22.23 20.71
N VAL A 208 -2.83 -22.51 19.44
CA VAL A 208 -1.52 -22.29 18.81
C VAL A 208 -1.63 -21.03 17.98
N GLN A 209 -0.86 -20.03 18.33
CA GLN A 209 -0.67 -18.83 17.51
C GLN A 209 0.68 -18.94 16.79
N THR A 210 0.69 -18.74 15.49
CA THR A 210 1.90 -18.86 14.66
C THR A 210 1.83 -17.91 13.46
N ASP A 211 2.97 -17.69 12.83
CA ASP A 211 3.21 -16.80 11.69
C ASP A 211 4.07 -17.52 10.66
N ILE A 212 3.97 -17.16 9.38
CA ILE A 212 4.79 -17.73 8.32
C ILE A 212 6.09 -16.93 8.18
N SER A 213 7.23 -17.63 8.21
CA SER A 213 8.55 -17.00 8.13
C SER A 213 8.80 -16.38 6.76
N SER A 214 9.06 -15.06 6.71
CA SER A 214 9.41 -14.32 5.48
C SER A 214 8.45 -14.60 4.32
N PHE A 215 7.15 -14.62 4.60
CA PHE A 215 6.13 -15.12 3.70
C PHE A 215 6.25 -14.54 2.28
N TYR A 216 6.10 -13.22 2.12
CA TYR A 216 6.12 -12.57 0.80
C TYR A 216 7.43 -12.80 0.03
N ASP A 217 8.56 -12.94 0.72
CA ASP A 217 9.87 -13.16 0.08
C ASP A 217 10.04 -14.59 -0.44
N ARG A 218 9.22 -15.54 0.02
CA ARG A 218 9.35 -16.97 -0.30
C ARG A 218 8.29 -17.51 -1.24
N VAL A 219 7.28 -16.73 -1.61
CA VAL A 219 6.24 -17.16 -2.53
C VAL A 219 6.85 -17.48 -3.89
N SER A 220 6.73 -18.73 -4.34
CA SER A 220 7.23 -19.20 -5.63
C SER A 220 6.33 -18.74 -6.78
N HIS A 221 6.92 -18.15 -7.82
CA HIS A 221 6.18 -17.72 -9.01
C HIS A 221 5.60 -18.91 -9.78
N HIS A 222 6.27 -20.07 -9.73
CA HIS A 222 5.79 -21.28 -10.40
C HIS A 222 4.53 -21.85 -9.73
N TYR A 223 4.47 -21.85 -8.39
CA TYR A 223 3.22 -22.24 -7.71
C TYR A 223 2.09 -21.30 -8.06
N LEU A 224 2.34 -19.97 -8.09
CA LEU A 224 1.31 -19.01 -8.48
C LEU A 224 0.83 -19.23 -9.91
N GLU A 225 1.74 -19.50 -10.86
CA GLU A 225 1.39 -19.84 -12.25
C GLU A 225 0.44 -21.03 -12.31
N ASN A 226 0.77 -22.12 -11.61
CA ASN A 226 -0.07 -23.32 -11.57
C ASN A 226 -1.45 -23.03 -10.95
N LEU A 227 -1.50 -22.26 -9.86
CA LEU A 227 -2.75 -21.91 -9.18
C LEU A 227 -3.65 -21.02 -10.05
N ILE A 228 -3.07 -20.04 -10.73
CA ILE A 228 -3.82 -19.19 -11.67
C ILE A 228 -4.36 -20.04 -12.81
N ASN A 229 -3.56 -20.95 -13.39
CA ASN A 229 -4.00 -21.85 -14.46
C ASN A 229 -5.22 -22.71 -14.05
N GLY A 230 -5.36 -23.02 -12.77
CA GLY A 230 -6.50 -23.75 -12.21
C GLY A 230 -7.81 -22.94 -12.08
N LEU A 231 -7.81 -21.64 -12.39
CA LEU A 231 -8.99 -20.78 -12.23
C LEU A 231 -9.98 -20.86 -13.42
N GLY A 232 -9.53 -21.32 -14.59
CA GLY A 232 -10.34 -21.38 -15.82
C GLY A 232 -10.46 -20.03 -16.55
N GLY A 233 -11.19 -20.01 -17.66
CA GLY A 233 -11.28 -18.80 -18.49
C GLY A 233 -9.95 -18.43 -19.16
N ASP A 234 -9.53 -17.18 -19.07
CA ASP A 234 -8.27 -16.67 -19.62
C ASP A 234 -7.05 -16.99 -18.72
N ALA A 235 -7.13 -18.02 -17.87
CA ALA A 235 -6.18 -18.32 -16.81
C ALA A 235 -4.73 -18.50 -17.30
N GLU A 236 -4.52 -19.22 -18.41
CA GLU A 236 -3.18 -19.42 -18.98
C GLU A 236 -2.52 -18.11 -19.42
N GLU A 237 -3.30 -17.20 -20.00
CA GLU A 237 -2.78 -15.90 -20.44
C GLU A 237 -2.46 -15.02 -19.24
N VAL A 238 -3.36 -14.97 -18.26
CA VAL A 238 -3.14 -14.21 -17.02
C VAL A 238 -1.93 -14.73 -16.25
N ALA A 239 -1.80 -16.07 -16.12
CA ALA A 239 -0.65 -16.70 -15.45
C ALA A 239 0.67 -16.32 -16.13
N ALA A 240 0.73 -16.43 -17.47
CA ALA A 240 1.93 -16.09 -18.23
C ALA A 240 2.32 -14.61 -18.08
N GLN A 241 1.35 -13.70 -18.07
CA GLN A 241 1.60 -12.26 -17.91
C GLN A 241 2.01 -11.91 -16.49
N VAL A 242 1.36 -12.45 -15.46
CA VAL A 242 1.74 -12.26 -14.06
C VAL A 242 3.15 -12.76 -13.81
N GLN A 243 3.49 -13.98 -14.30
CA GLN A 243 4.83 -14.53 -14.16
C GLN A 243 5.89 -13.68 -14.85
N ALA A 244 5.61 -13.18 -16.08
CA ALA A 244 6.52 -12.30 -16.80
C ALA A 244 6.77 -10.99 -16.05
N LEU A 245 5.74 -10.39 -15.45
CA LEU A 245 5.88 -9.18 -14.63
C LEU A 245 6.70 -9.44 -13.37
N LEU A 246 6.36 -10.49 -12.60
CA LEU A 246 7.09 -10.84 -11.39
C LEU A 246 8.56 -11.11 -11.68
N SER A 247 8.87 -11.84 -12.77
CA SER A 247 10.25 -12.08 -13.21
C SER A 247 11.00 -10.75 -13.48
N LYS A 248 10.33 -9.76 -14.08
CA LYS A 248 10.93 -8.42 -14.30
C LYS A 248 11.17 -7.68 -13.00
N PHE A 249 10.21 -7.67 -12.08
CA PHE A 249 10.34 -6.98 -10.80
C PHE A 249 11.42 -7.57 -9.89
N PHE A 250 11.72 -8.84 -10.04
CA PHE A 250 12.70 -9.56 -9.24
C PHE A 250 14.01 -9.91 -9.98
N ALA A 251 14.29 -9.25 -11.10
CA ALA A 251 15.52 -9.43 -11.89
C ALA A 251 15.79 -10.91 -12.25
N GLY A 252 14.74 -11.62 -12.69
CA GLY A 252 14.81 -13.03 -13.12
C GLY A 252 14.76 -14.06 -11.98
N ARG A 253 14.59 -13.64 -10.72
CA ARG A 253 14.30 -14.59 -9.63
C ARG A 253 12.90 -15.19 -9.81
N SER A 254 12.74 -16.45 -9.43
CA SER A 254 11.47 -17.19 -9.54
C SER A 254 10.67 -17.22 -8.22
N PHE A 255 10.95 -16.32 -7.30
CA PHE A 255 10.26 -16.22 -6.02
C PHE A 255 10.23 -14.78 -5.49
N GLY A 256 9.26 -14.52 -4.62
CA GLY A 256 9.00 -13.23 -3.98
C GLY A 256 7.83 -12.49 -4.60
N LEU A 257 7.14 -11.68 -3.79
CA LEU A 257 6.06 -10.79 -4.20
C LEU A 257 6.46 -9.33 -3.97
N PRO A 258 6.00 -8.39 -4.82
CA PRO A 258 6.28 -6.96 -4.66
C PRO A 258 5.51 -6.38 -3.48
N VAL A 259 6.09 -6.47 -2.28
CA VAL A 259 5.46 -6.06 -1.02
C VAL A 259 5.05 -4.60 -1.06
N GLY A 260 3.84 -4.33 -0.56
CA GLY A 260 3.25 -3.00 -0.39
C GLY A 260 2.09 -2.69 -1.34
N GLY A 261 1.95 -3.42 -2.45
CA GLY A 261 0.85 -3.27 -3.41
C GLY A 261 -0.28 -4.28 -3.22
N GLN A 262 -1.48 -3.97 -3.74
CA GLN A 262 -2.67 -4.84 -3.63
C GLN A 262 -2.50 -6.15 -4.40
N GLY A 263 -1.81 -6.12 -5.54
CA GLY A 263 -1.53 -7.33 -6.32
C GLY A 263 -0.78 -8.39 -5.53
N ALA A 264 0.22 -7.97 -4.72
CA ALA A 264 0.95 -8.90 -3.86
C ALA A 264 0.04 -9.54 -2.80
N ARG A 265 -0.89 -8.77 -2.22
CA ARG A 265 -1.87 -9.26 -1.24
C ARG A 265 -2.79 -10.32 -1.85
N ILE A 266 -3.33 -10.05 -3.03
CA ILE A 266 -4.23 -11.00 -3.73
C ILE A 266 -3.48 -12.28 -4.11
N LEU A 267 -2.27 -12.17 -4.66
CA LEU A 267 -1.48 -13.34 -5.03
C LEU A 267 -1.06 -14.17 -3.80
N SER A 268 -0.81 -13.52 -2.66
CA SER A 268 -0.55 -14.23 -1.41
C SER A 268 -1.77 -14.99 -0.90
N GLU A 269 -2.96 -14.40 -1.01
CA GLU A 269 -4.23 -15.05 -0.63
C GLU A 269 -4.56 -16.25 -1.55
N LEU A 270 -4.24 -16.16 -2.85
CA LEU A 270 -4.41 -17.27 -3.79
C LEU A 270 -3.60 -18.49 -3.35
N LEU A 271 -2.34 -18.31 -2.93
CA LEU A 271 -1.51 -19.40 -2.47
C LEU A 271 -1.99 -19.95 -1.12
N LEU A 272 -2.31 -19.07 -0.16
CA LEU A 272 -2.74 -19.50 1.16
C LEU A 272 -4.11 -20.18 1.16
N ASN A 273 -4.98 -19.91 0.18
CA ASN A 273 -6.23 -20.63 0.01
C ASN A 273 -6.04 -22.17 -0.10
N GLU A 274 -4.96 -22.61 -0.70
CA GLU A 274 -4.64 -24.05 -0.79
C GLU A 274 -4.21 -24.63 0.57
N VAL A 275 -3.41 -23.89 1.33
CA VAL A 275 -3.04 -24.25 2.70
C VAL A 275 -4.28 -24.32 3.59
N ASP A 276 -5.18 -23.32 3.48
CA ASP A 276 -6.45 -23.25 4.20
C ASP A 276 -7.35 -24.46 3.86
N GLY A 277 -7.42 -24.82 2.58
CA GLY A 277 -8.12 -26.01 2.10
C GLY A 277 -7.58 -27.31 2.72
N ALA A 278 -6.25 -27.45 2.80
CA ALA A 278 -5.60 -28.61 3.41
C ALA A 278 -5.92 -28.72 4.91
N LEU A 279 -5.94 -27.61 5.65
CA LEU A 279 -6.33 -27.58 7.06
C LEU A 279 -7.81 -28.00 7.24
N THR A 280 -8.69 -27.44 6.42
CA THR A 280 -10.14 -27.74 6.45
C THR A 280 -10.39 -29.22 6.15
N ALA A 281 -9.73 -29.78 5.13
CA ALA A 281 -9.85 -31.19 4.76
C ALA A 281 -9.38 -32.15 5.87
N LYS A 282 -8.47 -31.71 6.75
CA LYS A 282 -8.00 -32.48 7.92
C LYS A 282 -8.79 -32.20 9.19
N GLY A 283 -9.89 -31.44 9.10
CA GLY A 283 -10.76 -31.10 10.22
C GLY A 283 -10.09 -30.24 11.30
N VAL A 284 -9.07 -29.46 10.93
CA VAL A 284 -8.42 -28.52 11.85
C VAL A 284 -9.35 -27.35 12.09
N GLN A 285 -9.49 -26.91 13.32
CA GLN A 285 -10.18 -25.66 13.65
C GLN A 285 -9.15 -24.52 13.61
N TRP A 286 -9.31 -23.60 12.66
CA TRP A 286 -8.34 -22.55 12.40
C TRP A 286 -9.01 -21.23 12.03
N HIS A 287 -8.27 -20.14 12.23
CA HIS A 287 -8.57 -18.81 11.67
C HIS A 287 -7.26 -18.17 11.19
N ARG A 288 -7.35 -17.32 10.17
CA ARG A 288 -6.19 -16.65 9.59
C ARG A 288 -6.42 -15.16 9.34
N TYR A 289 -5.36 -14.39 9.62
CA TYR A 289 -5.25 -13.00 9.21
C TYR A 289 -3.89 -12.79 8.51
N VAL A 290 -3.89 -12.64 7.19
CA VAL A 290 -2.70 -12.62 6.32
C VAL A 290 -1.87 -13.90 6.52
N ASP A 291 -0.68 -13.80 7.12
CA ASP A 291 0.23 -14.90 7.46
C ASP A 291 0.13 -15.35 8.92
N ASP A 292 -0.68 -14.69 9.74
CA ASP A 292 -0.95 -15.07 11.13
C ASP A 292 -2.05 -16.14 11.22
N TYR A 293 -1.71 -17.33 11.72
CA TYR A 293 -2.66 -18.41 12.00
C TYR A 293 -2.94 -18.54 13.49
N VAL A 294 -4.21 -18.81 13.80
CA VAL A 294 -4.67 -19.26 15.12
C VAL A 294 -5.34 -20.62 14.94
N LEU A 295 -4.77 -21.67 15.58
CA LEU A 295 -5.32 -23.01 15.59
C LEU A 295 -5.89 -23.30 16.98
N ILE A 296 -7.07 -23.91 17.04
CA ILE A 296 -7.76 -24.23 18.28
C ILE A 296 -7.84 -25.74 18.41
N ALA A 297 -7.42 -26.29 19.55
CA ALA A 297 -7.34 -27.70 19.83
C ALA A 297 -7.93 -28.03 21.21
N LYS A 298 -8.41 -29.26 21.39
CA LYS A 298 -9.06 -29.71 22.64
C LYS A 298 -8.05 -30.10 23.72
N SER A 299 -6.80 -30.38 23.32
CA SER A 299 -5.72 -30.74 24.25
C SER A 299 -4.36 -30.26 23.74
N ALA A 300 -3.31 -30.34 24.57
CA ALA A 300 -1.94 -29.98 24.20
C ALA A 300 -1.40 -30.92 23.10
N GLU A 301 -1.72 -32.20 23.14
CA GLU A 301 -1.31 -33.20 22.14
C GLU A 301 -1.95 -32.89 20.79
N GLU A 302 -3.25 -32.56 20.79
CA GLU A 302 -3.93 -32.15 19.59
C GLU A 302 -3.36 -30.84 19.04
N ALA A 303 -3.03 -29.88 19.89
CA ALA A 303 -2.40 -28.61 19.49
C ALA A 303 -1.09 -28.84 18.76
N TYR A 304 -0.26 -29.76 19.24
CA TYR A 304 0.98 -30.14 18.55
C TYR A 304 0.71 -30.85 17.23
N ARG A 305 -0.29 -31.74 17.18
CA ARG A 305 -0.72 -32.44 15.97
C ARG A 305 -1.20 -31.48 14.87
N VAL A 306 -2.09 -30.53 15.22
CA VAL A 306 -2.61 -29.56 14.23
C VAL A 306 -1.54 -28.59 13.73
N LEU A 307 -0.58 -28.22 14.60
CA LEU A 307 0.59 -27.44 14.15
C LEU A 307 1.43 -28.22 13.14
N GLY A 308 1.62 -29.54 13.36
CA GLY A 308 2.28 -30.43 12.40
C GLY A 308 1.56 -30.49 11.05
N ILE A 309 0.22 -30.50 11.04
CA ILE A 309 -0.57 -30.46 9.81
C ILE A 309 -0.34 -29.14 9.06
N LEU A 310 -0.36 -28.00 9.75
CA LEU A 310 -0.07 -26.71 9.13
C LEU A 310 1.37 -26.67 8.58
N ALA A 311 2.35 -27.17 9.36
CA ALA A 311 3.74 -27.20 8.91
C ALA A 311 3.92 -28.03 7.62
N HIS A 312 3.23 -29.16 7.49
CA HIS A 312 3.24 -29.97 6.26
C HIS A 312 2.59 -29.25 5.09
N ALA A 313 1.41 -28.66 5.30
CA ALA A 313 0.72 -27.90 4.25
C ALA A 313 1.56 -26.69 3.74
N LEU A 314 2.29 -26.01 4.63
CA LEU A 314 3.21 -24.95 4.25
C LEU A 314 4.44 -25.47 3.50
N MET A 315 4.98 -26.61 3.92
CA MET A 315 6.16 -27.24 3.28
C MET A 315 5.91 -27.59 1.81
N ASP A 316 4.70 -28.01 1.46
CA ASP A 316 4.31 -28.33 0.07
C ASP A 316 4.47 -27.11 -0.87
N TYR A 317 4.44 -25.90 -0.32
CA TYR A 317 4.65 -24.63 -1.05
C TYR A 317 6.02 -23.99 -0.76
N GLY A 318 6.95 -24.68 -0.12
CA GLY A 318 8.27 -24.16 0.22
C GLY A 318 8.26 -23.09 1.34
N LEU A 319 7.16 -23.03 2.10
CA LEU A 319 6.97 -22.11 3.21
C LEU A 319 7.31 -22.80 4.55
N SER A 320 7.53 -22.03 5.59
CA SER A 320 7.85 -22.54 6.92
C SER A 320 7.28 -21.66 8.02
N LEU A 321 6.98 -22.30 9.16
CA LEU A 321 6.56 -21.60 10.37
C LEU A 321 7.66 -20.69 10.92
N ASN A 322 7.26 -19.57 11.48
CA ASN A 322 8.15 -18.69 12.24
C ASN A 322 8.27 -19.21 13.67
N LYS A 323 9.37 -19.91 13.95
CA LYS A 323 9.60 -20.56 15.26
C LYS A 323 9.60 -19.58 16.43
N SER A 324 10.05 -18.33 16.22
CA SER A 324 10.11 -17.32 17.29
C SER A 324 8.75 -16.71 17.62
N LYS A 325 7.78 -16.82 16.71
CA LYS A 325 6.41 -16.34 16.89
C LYS A 325 5.39 -17.45 17.11
N THR A 326 5.83 -18.72 17.13
CA THR A 326 4.95 -19.86 17.41
C THR A 326 4.84 -20.05 18.90
N VAL A 327 3.63 -19.91 19.45
CA VAL A 327 3.34 -20.05 20.88
C VAL A 327 2.15 -20.96 21.11
N PHE A 328 2.22 -21.73 22.22
CA PHE A 328 1.14 -22.58 22.72
C PHE A 328 0.57 -21.94 23.97
N LEU A 329 -0.71 -21.65 23.98
CA LEU A 329 -1.41 -20.99 25.08
C LEU A 329 -2.60 -21.84 25.52
N SER A 330 -2.87 -21.92 26.82
CA SER A 330 -4.18 -22.37 27.26
C SER A 330 -5.25 -21.37 26.79
N ALA A 331 -6.48 -21.82 26.61
CA ALA A 331 -7.59 -20.96 26.21
C ALA A 331 -7.73 -19.73 27.13
N LYS A 332 -7.49 -19.90 28.45
CA LYS A 332 -7.50 -18.78 29.41
C LYS A 332 -6.40 -17.77 29.10
N HIS A 333 -5.15 -18.21 29.01
CA HIS A 333 -4.03 -17.31 28.72
C HIS A 333 -4.16 -16.60 27.36
N TYR A 334 -4.70 -17.30 26.35
CA TYR A 334 -4.97 -16.69 25.06
C TYR A 334 -6.02 -15.56 25.17
N ARG A 335 -7.13 -15.81 25.87
CA ARG A 335 -8.13 -14.77 26.08
C ARG A 335 -7.59 -13.57 26.83
N ASP A 336 -6.91 -13.80 27.97
CA ASP A 336 -6.31 -12.73 28.77
C ASP A 336 -5.33 -11.88 27.90
N TYR A 337 -4.51 -12.55 27.09
CA TYR A 337 -3.58 -11.90 26.18
C TYR A 337 -4.29 -11.07 25.10
N VAL A 338 -5.34 -11.62 24.46
CA VAL A 338 -6.07 -10.90 23.41
C VAL A 338 -6.89 -9.75 23.99
N THR A 339 -7.53 -9.94 25.15
CA THR A 339 -8.27 -8.87 25.85
C THR A 339 -7.35 -7.67 26.13
N SER A 340 -6.12 -7.94 26.60
CA SER A 340 -5.14 -6.89 26.80
C SER A 340 -4.71 -6.18 25.50
N GLN A 341 -4.68 -6.90 24.37
CA GLN A 341 -4.36 -6.32 23.06
C GLN A 341 -5.50 -5.48 22.46
N LEU A 342 -6.75 -5.90 22.69
CA LEU A 342 -7.94 -5.19 22.20
C LEU A 342 -8.21 -3.91 23.00
N GLY A 343 -7.57 -3.77 24.17
CA GLY A 343 -7.66 -2.57 24.98
C GLY A 343 -9.03 -2.41 25.64
N GLU A 344 -9.60 -3.50 26.19
CA GLU A 344 -10.84 -3.44 26.96
C GLU A 344 -10.66 -2.78 28.34
N ASP A 345 -9.42 -2.45 28.73
CA ASP A 345 -9.14 -1.59 29.87
C ASP A 345 -9.45 -0.12 29.50
N ASP A 346 -10.13 0.60 30.39
CA ASP A 346 -10.54 2.01 30.22
C ASP A 346 -9.31 2.98 30.31
N ASP A 347 -8.24 2.66 29.56
CA ASP A 347 -6.99 3.44 29.50
C ASP A 347 -6.98 4.31 28.21
N GLU A 348 -6.37 5.49 28.30
CA GLU A 348 -6.16 6.42 27.18
C GLU A 348 -5.49 5.75 25.96
N ALA A 349 -4.60 4.77 26.23
CA ALA A 349 -3.97 3.99 25.16
C ALA A 349 -4.98 3.13 24.40
N ALA A 350 -5.96 2.55 25.11
CA ALA A 350 -7.04 1.78 24.53
C ALA A 350 -7.97 2.68 23.69
N LYS A 351 -8.31 3.84 24.20
CA LYS A 351 -9.10 4.85 23.48
C LYS A 351 -8.39 5.24 22.18
N LEU A 352 -7.09 5.56 22.22
CA LEU A 352 -6.32 5.93 21.02
C LEU A 352 -6.21 4.76 20.02
N ARG A 353 -6.11 3.51 20.48
CA ARG A 353 -6.10 2.33 19.60
C ARG A 353 -7.45 2.07 18.92
N SER A 354 -8.55 2.39 19.60
CA SER A 354 -9.92 2.19 19.08
C SER A 354 -10.37 3.28 18.12
N ILE A 355 -9.74 4.46 18.12
CA ILE A 355 -10.09 5.56 17.23
C ILE A 355 -9.76 5.16 15.79
N ASP A 356 -10.77 5.16 14.94
CA ASP A 356 -10.56 5.11 13.49
C ASP A 356 -10.14 6.49 13.00
N LEU A 357 -8.84 6.65 12.75
CA LEU A 357 -8.26 7.88 12.21
C LEU A 357 -8.42 8.01 10.70
N LYS A 358 -9.12 7.07 10.08
CA LYS A 358 -9.53 7.16 8.69
C LYS A 358 -10.82 7.99 8.63
N PHE A 359 -10.68 9.22 8.26
CA PHE A 359 -11.83 10.06 7.94
C PHE A 359 -12.48 9.56 6.66
N ASP A 360 -13.76 9.21 6.71
CA ASP A 360 -14.56 8.89 5.53
C ASP A 360 -15.28 10.17 5.06
N PRO A 361 -14.83 10.81 3.96
CA PRO A 361 -15.49 12.00 3.43
C PRO A 361 -16.87 11.71 2.84
N TYR A 362 -17.27 10.44 2.76
CA TYR A 362 -18.57 9.99 2.24
C TYR A 362 -19.51 9.50 3.34
N SER A 363 -19.21 9.76 4.62
CA SER A 363 -20.16 9.50 5.71
C SER A 363 -21.39 10.41 5.58
N ASP A 364 -22.50 10.04 6.22
CA ASP A 364 -23.74 10.82 6.17
C ASP A 364 -23.57 12.25 6.77
N ASN A 365 -22.62 12.43 7.73
CA ASN A 365 -22.29 13.70 8.38
C ASN A 365 -20.76 13.88 8.54
N PRO A 366 -20.00 14.12 7.46
CA PRO A 366 -18.54 14.13 7.52
C PRO A 366 -17.97 15.28 8.37
N GLU A 367 -18.68 16.39 8.55
CA GLU A 367 -18.24 17.48 9.41
C GLU A 367 -18.36 17.13 10.90
N GLU A 368 -19.50 16.58 11.31
CA GLU A 368 -19.73 16.15 12.69
C GLU A 368 -18.78 15.00 13.08
N ASP A 369 -18.52 14.05 12.17
CA ASP A 369 -17.57 12.96 12.38
C ASP A 369 -16.14 13.49 12.56
N TYR A 370 -15.77 14.50 11.77
CA TYR A 370 -14.45 15.12 11.90
C TYR A 370 -14.32 15.92 13.21
N GLU A 371 -15.34 16.71 13.59
CA GLU A 371 -15.37 17.46 14.84
C GLU A 371 -15.34 16.53 16.06
N SER A 372 -16.14 15.47 16.05
CA SER A 372 -16.13 14.43 17.09
C SER A 372 -14.78 13.73 17.20
N LEU A 373 -14.10 13.48 16.07
CA LEU A 373 -12.75 12.92 16.06
C LEU A 373 -11.75 13.89 16.69
N VAL A 374 -11.81 15.17 16.34
CA VAL A 374 -10.94 16.21 16.90
C VAL A 374 -11.16 16.33 18.41
N GLU A 375 -12.42 16.43 18.88
CA GLU A 375 -12.74 16.49 20.30
C GLU A 375 -12.22 15.25 21.06
N THR A 376 -12.44 14.06 20.51
CA THR A 376 -11.94 12.81 21.12
C THR A 376 -10.41 12.82 21.24
N VAL A 377 -9.71 13.26 20.19
CA VAL A 377 -8.25 13.37 20.20
C VAL A 377 -7.76 14.43 21.18
N GLU A 378 -8.45 15.56 21.31
CA GLU A 378 -8.07 16.64 22.24
C GLU A 378 -8.16 16.23 23.70
N THR A 379 -9.07 15.32 24.07
CA THR A 379 -9.18 14.80 25.44
C THR A 379 -8.02 13.88 25.85
N LEU A 380 -7.23 13.36 24.90
CA LEU A 380 -6.15 12.41 25.18
C LEU A 380 -4.87 13.13 25.62
N ASP A 381 -4.26 12.69 26.71
CA ASP A 381 -2.90 13.12 27.09
C ASP A 381 -1.84 12.35 26.29
N VAL A 382 -1.67 12.76 25.03
CA VAL A 382 -0.71 12.17 24.08
C VAL A 382 0.73 12.23 24.63
N ARG A 383 1.06 13.26 25.39
CA ARG A 383 2.40 13.42 26.01
C ARG A 383 2.66 12.34 27.05
N ARG A 384 1.67 12.08 27.88
CA ARG A 384 1.74 11.00 28.89
C ARG A 384 1.85 9.63 28.22
N LEU A 385 1.07 9.39 27.16
CA LEU A 385 1.15 8.17 26.38
C LEU A 385 2.55 7.96 25.78
N LEU A 386 3.15 8.98 25.16
CA LEU A 386 4.50 8.90 24.61
C LEU A 386 5.55 8.61 25.70
N ASN A 387 5.46 9.25 26.85
CA ASN A 387 6.40 9.02 27.95
C ASN A 387 6.29 7.58 28.47
N ARG A 388 5.08 7.03 28.61
CA ARG A 388 4.87 5.60 28.99
C ARG A 388 5.48 4.64 27.97
N GLU A 389 5.37 4.95 26.65
CA GLU A 389 6.00 4.12 25.64
C GLU A 389 7.53 4.20 25.65
N LEU A 390 8.11 5.34 26.02
CA LEU A 390 9.57 5.52 26.16
C LEU A 390 10.16 4.77 27.36
N GLU A 391 9.35 4.43 28.37
CA GLU A 391 9.76 3.63 29.53
C GLU A 391 9.79 2.12 29.22
N LYS A 392 9.11 1.68 28.16
CA LYS A 392 9.08 0.28 27.75
C LYS A 392 10.39 -0.11 27.04
N SER A 393 10.83 -1.33 27.27
CA SER A 393 11.95 -1.93 26.51
C SER A 393 11.63 -2.10 25.01
N LEU A 394 10.36 -2.34 24.70
CA LEU A 394 9.82 -2.42 23.34
C LEU A 394 8.57 -1.55 23.26
N PRO A 395 8.69 -0.32 22.71
CA PRO A 395 7.56 0.57 22.50
C PRO A 395 6.53 -0.05 21.54
N ASP A 396 5.25 0.23 21.78
CA ASP A 396 4.19 -0.16 20.88
C ASP A 396 4.21 0.71 19.61
N SER A 397 4.69 0.12 18.53
CA SER A 397 4.80 0.83 17.24
C SER A 397 3.45 1.25 16.67
N PHE A 398 2.37 0.53 16.98
CA PHE A 398 1.03 0.89 16.55
C PHE A 398 0.58 2.17 17.25
N LEU A 399 0.73 2.24 18.58
CA LEU A 399 0.38 3.43 19.36
C LEU A 399 1.18 4.66 18.92
N VAL A 400 2.50 4.52 18.73
CA VAL A 400 3.34 5.63 18.22
C VAL A 400 2.93 6.06 16.80
N THR A 401 2.52 5.11 15.97
CA THR A 401 1.98 5.40 14.63
C THR A 401 0.68 6.19 14.70
N GLN A 402 -0.23 5.84 15.60
CA GLN A 402 -1.46 6.59 15.82
C GLN A 402 -1.16 8.01 16.32
N ILE A 403 -0.23 8.16 17.27
CA ILE A 403 0.21 9.49 17.73
C ILE A 403 0.77 10.34 16.57
N GLY A 404 1.58 9.75 15.69
CA GLY A 404 2.07 10.44 14.50
C GLY A 404 0.95 10.90 13.55
N ARG A 405 -0.16 10.18 13.51
CA ARG A 405 -1.34 10.53 12.69
C ARG A 405 -2.18 11.64 13.34
N VAL A 406 -2.34 11.62 14.66
CA VAL A 406 -3.16 12.62 15.37
C VAL A 406 -2.51 13.99 15.47
N MET A 407 -1.20 14.14 15.23
CA MET A 407 -0.54 15.44 15.28
C MET A 407 -1.26 16.53 14.49
N ARG A 408 -1.76 16.20 13.30
CA ARG A 408 -2.47 17.16 12.41
C ARG A 408 -3.87 17.55 12.89
N LEU A 409 -4.42 16.82 13.85
CA LEU A 409 -5.75 17.07 14.44
C LEU A 409 -5.65 17.97 15.67
N ARG A 410 -4.42 18.26 16.14
CA ARG A 410 -4.16 19.11 17.31
C ARG A 410 -3.99 20.56 16.93
N GLU A 411 -4.16 21.43 17.91
CA GLU A 411 -3.78 22.83 17.81
C GLU A 411 -2.26 22.99 17.56
N PRO A 412 -1.80 24.06 16.89
CA PRO A 412 -0.40 24.22 16.48
C PRO A 412 0.62 24.03 17.60
N VAL A 413 0.36 24.59 18.79
CA VAL A 413 1.29 24.47 19.93
C VAL A 413 1.40 23.02 20.41
N ALA A 414 0.28 22.34 20.57
CA ALA A 414 0.26 20.94 20.99
C ALA A 414 0.87 20.00 19.92
N ALA A 415 0.62 20.28 18.65
CA ALA A 415 1.25 19.55 17.54
C ALA A 415 2.78 19.72 17.54
N LEU A 416 3.29 20.92 17.82
CA LEU A 416 4.71 21.17 17.94
C LEU A 416 5.33 20.43 19.12
N GLU A 417 4.69 20.41 20.28
CA GLU A 417 5.18 19.68 21.46
C GLU A 417 5.34 18.18 21.15
N ILE A 418 4.35 17.57 20.49
CA ILE A 418 4.42 16.18 20.06
C ILE A 418 5.59 15.97 19.08
N ALA A 419 5.73 16.85 18.08
CA ALA A 419 6.81 16.77 17.11
C ALA A 419 8.20 16.92 17.79
N GLU A 420 8.33 17.83 18.75
CA GLU A 420 9.58 18.01 19.53
C GLU A 420 9.94 16.76 20.35
N ILE A 421 8.95 16.10 20.94
CA ILE A 421 9.17 14.84 21.65
C ILE A 421 9.62 13.75 20.67
N LEU A 422 8.88 13.57 19.58
CA LEU A 422 9.13 12.51 18.61
C LEU A 422 10.48 12.67 17.89
N LEU A 423 10.87 13.91 17.55
CA LEU A 423 12.09 14.19 16.78
C LEU A 423 13.37 14.25 17.62
N LYS A 424 13.31 14.12 18.94
CA LYS A 424 14.52 13.98 19.76
C LYS A 424 15.27 12.69 19.41
N GLN A 425 16.61 12.75 19.36
CA GLN A 425 17.48 11.63 19.00
C GLN A 425 17.12 10.32 19.73
N LYS A 426 17.02 10.38 21.07
CA LYS A 426 16.69 9.20 21.90
C LYS A 426 15.35 8.59 21.49
N ASN A 427 14.36 9.44 21.23
CA ASN A 427 13.00 9.01 20.94
C ASN A 427 12.87 8.48 19.50
N LEU A 428 13.51 9.12 18.52
CA LEU A 428 13.58 8.58 17.15
C LEU A 428 14.22 7.19 17.13
N ASN A 429 15.25 6.94 17.94
CA ASN A 429 15.87 5.63 18.06
C ASN A 429 14.93 4.60 18.70
N ALA A 430 14.19 4.97 19.72
CA ALA A 430 13.19 4.10 20.36
C ALA A 430 12.04 3.79 19.38
N PHE A 431 11.55 4.79 18.65
CA PHE A 431 10.42 4.71 17.73
C PHE A 431 10.82 4.49 16.26
N ARG A 432 11.99 3.92 15.99
CA ARG A 432 12.55 3.77 14.63
C ARG A 432 11.64 3.03 13.66
N SER A 433 10.84 2.08 14.13
CA SER A 433 9.83 1.37 13.31
C SER A 433 8.70 2.28 12.83
N SER A 434 8.41 3.36 13.55
CA SER A 434 7.38 4.34 13.22
C SER A 434 7.94 5.60 12.53
N PHE A 435 9.25 5.63 12.20
CA PHE A 435 9.93 6.80 11.63
C PHE A 435 9.22 7.36 10.39
N SER A 436 8.83 6.50 9.47
CA SER A 436 8.10 6.90 8.24
C SER A 436 6.78 7.60 8.55
N THR A 437 6.04 7.12 9.54
CA THR A 437 4.77 7.75 9.96
C THR A 437 5.00 9.07 10.69
N ILE A 438 6.02 9.14 11.53
CA ILE A 438 6.43 10.41 12.19
C ILE A 438 6.75 11.46 11.12
N MET A 439 7.58 11.12 10.13
CA MET A 439 7.92 12.05 9.04
C MET A 439 6.72 12.43 8.19
N ARG A 440 5.78 11.52 7.98
CA ARG A 440 4.51 11.78 7.28
C ARG A 440 3.66 12.79 8.04
N GLY A 441 3.54 12.64 9.36
CA GLY A 441 2.86 13.61 10.23
C GLY A 441 3.51 14.98 10.17
N VAL A 442 4.83 15.05 10.32
CA VAL A 442 5.59 16.33 10.23
C VAL A 442 5.44 16.97 8.85
N ALA A 443 5.49 16.18 7.76
CA ALA A 443 5.26 16.70 6.41
C ALA A 443 3.84 17.27 6.25
N ALA A 444 2.83 16.65 6.86
CA ALA A 444 1.46 17.16 6.85
C ALA A 444 1.32 18.49 7.61
N LEU A 445 2.00 18.65 8.77
CA LEU A 445 2.05 19.93 9.48
C LEU A 445 2.73 21.02 8.63
N ARG A 446 3.74 20.68 7.83
CA ARG A 446 4.42 21.63 6.93
C ARG A 446 3.57 22.03 5.72
N ASP A 447 2.67 21.16 5.27
CA ASP A 447 1.79 21.39 4.10
C ASP A 447 0.55 22.22 4.44
N ASP A 448 0.12 22.24 5.69
CA ASP A 448 -1.10 22.91 6.16
C ASP A 448 -0.78 24.31 6.71
N ALA A 449 -1.42 25.33 6.13
CA ALA A 449 -1.24 26.73 6.50
C ALA A 449 -1.65 27.06 7.96
N ARG A 450 -2.53 26.26 8.58
CA ARG A 450 -2.91 26.41 10.00
C ARG A 450 -1.71 26.34 10.93
N PHE A 451 -0.68 25.58 10.55
CA PHE A 451 0.53 25.36 11.33
C PHE A 451 1.68 26.32 10.98
N SER A 452 1.42 27.38 10.20
CA SER A 452 2.47 28.31 9.74
C SER A 452 3.30 28.92 10.87
N SER A 453 2.68 29.18 12.03
CA SER A 453 3.36 29.74 13.22
C SER A 453 4.46 28.83 13.78
N ILE A 454 4.34 27.51 13.63
CA ILE A 454 5.30 26.53 14.15
C ILE A 454 6.31 26.05 13.09
N HIS A 455 6.14 26.41 11.83
CA HIS A 455 7.02 25.98 10.75
C HIS A 455 8.51 26.29 11.00
N PRO A 456 8.91 27.48 11.50
CA PRO A 456 10.33 27.77 11.76
C PRO A 456 10.96 26.79 12.76
N ARG A 457 10.21 26.39 13.77
CA ARG A 457 10.70 25.46 14.79
C ARG A 457 10.76 24.03 14.27
N LEU A 458 9.75 23.59 13.50
CA LEU A 458 9.78 22.30 12.81
C LEU A 458 10.97 22.17 11.86
N ASP A 459 11.32 23.25 11.15
CA ASP A 459 12.46 23.25 10.24
C ASP A 459 13.78 23.04 10.97
N LEU A 460 13.97 23.65 12.15
CA LEU A 460 15.16 23.42 12.99
C LEU A 460 15.27 21.96 13.44
N LEU A 461 14.14 21.37 13.86
CA LEU A 461 14.10 19.97 14.27
C LEU A 461 14.43 19.02 13.10
N LEU A 462 13.89 19.29 11.92
CA LEU A 462 14.19 18.52 10.71
C LEU A 462 15.68 18.65 10.31
N ASP A 463 16.24 19.84 10.37
CA ASP A 463 17.64 20.09 10.01
C ASP A 463 18.64 19.39 10.95
N ALA A 464 18.24 19.04 12.17
CA ALA A 464 19.05 18.29 13.12
C ALA A 464 19.03 16.76 12.89
N VAL A 465 18.04 16.20 12.21
CA VAL A 465 17.92 14.73 12.01
C VAL A 465 19.15 14.10 11.37
N PRO A 466 19.76 14.63 10.30
CA PRO A 466 20.95 14.06 9.70
C PRO A 466 22.18 14.10 10.64
N GLU A 467 22.23 15.01 11.59
CA GLU A 467 23.35 15.14 12.53
C GLU A 467 23.30 14.06 13.63
N HIS A 468 22.13 13.78 14.17
CA HIS A 468 21.98 12.88 15.32
C HIS A 468 21.37 11.50 14.99
N SER A 469 20.71 11.34 13.84
CA SER A 469 19.98 10.11 13.51
C SER A 469 20.20 9.64 12.06
N VAL A 470 21.38 9.93 11.50
CA VAL A 470 21.74 9.57 10.10
C VAL A 470 21.58 8.07 9.81
N HIS A 471 21.76 7.21 10.81
CA HIS A 471 21.59 5.75 10.67
C HIS A 471 20.16 5.35 10.31
N LEU A 472 19.14 6.10 10.74
CA LEU A 472 17.74 5.86 10.38
C LEU A 472 17.48 6.18 8.90
N LEU A 473 18.24 7.11 8.33
CA LEU A 473 18.17 7.51 6.92
C LEU A 473 18.88 6.51 5.99
N LYS A 474 19.48 5.43 6.51
CA LYS A 474 20.01 4.31 5.72
C LYS A 474 18.93 3.37 5.22
N ALA A 475 17.74 3.39 5.82
CA ALA A 475 16.58 2.71 5.29
C ALA A 475 15.94 3.60 4.20
N ASP A 476 15.78 3.07 3.00
CA ASP A 476 15.37 3.87 1.83
C ASP A 476 14.01 4.53 2.02
N THR A 477 13.04 3.80 2.58
CA THR A 477 11.70 4.37 2.82
C THR A 477 11.72 5.47 3.88
N SER A 478 12.55 5.33 4.91
CA SER A 478 12.76 6.38 5.92
C SER A 478 13.34 7.65 5.28
N LEU A 479 14.36 7.48 4.44
CA LEU A 479 14.97 8.58 3.70
C LEU A 479 13.96 9.30 2.80
N LEU A 480 13.13 8.56 2.08
CA LEU A 480 12.11 9.13 1.19
C LEU A 480 11.06 9.94 1.96
N HIS A 481 10.60 9.46 3.11
CA HIS A 481 9.68 10.21 3.96
C HIS A 481 10.32 11.46 4.56
N TYR A 482 11.60 11.38 4.93
CA TYR A 482 12.36 12.55 5.39
C TYR A 482 12.51 13.60 4.28
N LEU A 483 12.92 13.20 3.06
CA LEU A 483 13.01 14.12 1.90
C LEU A 483 11.68 14.80 1.61
N ARG A 484 10.56 14.06 1.72
CA ARG A 484 9.23 14.65 1.57
C ARG A 484 8.97 15.75 2.60
N ALA A 485 9.42 15.62 3.84
CA ALA A 485 9.28 16.65 4.86
C ALA A 485 10.17 17.88 4.59
N LEU A 486 11.32 17.70 3.91
CA LEU A 486 12.23 18.80 3.58
C LEU A 486 11.75 19.69 2.42
N ARG A 487 10.91 19.19 1.51
CA ARG A 487 10.55 19.89 0.25
C ARG A 487 9.88 21.25 0.41
N PHE A 488 9.39 21.59 1.61
CA PHE A 488 8.61 22.82 1.86
C PHE A 488 9.47 24.06 2.06
N ARG A 489 10.75 23.93 2.40
CA ARG A 489 11.65 25.05 2.61
C ARG A 489 13.10 24.68 2.30
N SER A 490 13.78 25.53 1.56
CA SER A 490 15.21 25.45 1.32
C SER A 490 15.98 26.08 2.48
N THR A 491 17.05 25.40 2.94
CA THR A 491 18.12 25.93 3.76
C THR A 491 19.47 25.52 3.17
N GLN A 492 20.54 26.23 3.47
CA GLN A 492 21.87 25.86 2.97
C GLN A 492 22.25 24.42 3.35
N ARG A 493 21.89 23.99 4.58
CA ARG A 493 22.14 22.60 5.05
C ARG A 493 21.38 21.59 4.19
N ARG A 494 20.09 21.85 3.92
CA ARG A 494 19.25 20.97 3.07
C ARG A 494 19.75 20.90 1.65
N GLN A 495 20.14 22.04 1.07
CA GLN A 495 20.71 22.07 -0.30
C GLN A 495 21.95 21.20 -0.39
N LEU A 496 22.90 21.33 0.55
CA LEU A 496 24.12 20.50 0.58
C LEU A 496 23.82 19.02 0.79
N PHE A 497 22.88 18.70 1.71
CA PHE A 497 22.46 17.32 1.97
C PHE A 497 21.83 16.67 0.75
N VAL A 498 20.83 17.33 0.14
CA VAL A 498 20.08 16.81 -1.02
C VAL A 498 20.99 16.69 -2.24
N ARG A 499 21.90 17.65 -2.48
CA ARG A 499 22.85 17.58 -3.59
C ARG A 499 23.80 16.39 -3.45
N ARG A 500 24.42 16.24 -2.28
CA ARG A 500 25.28 15.08 -1.98
C ARG A 500 24.55 13.76 -2.16
N LEU A 501 23.31 13.69 -1.67
CA LEU A 501 22.48 12.51 -1.78
C LEU A 501 22.15 12.17 -3.25
N PHE A 502 21.79 13.15 -4.07
CA PHE A 502 21.53 12.97 -5.49
C PHE A 502 22.75 12.41 -6.24
N ASP A 503 23.93 12.95 -5.96
CA ASP A 503 25.17 12.53 -6.61
C ASP A 503 25.58 11.10 -6.20
N GLN A 504 25.36 10.71 -4.96
CA GLN A 504 25.79 9.42 -4.41
C GLN A 504 24.78 8.28 -4.58
N SER A 505 23.47 8.59 -4.71
CA SER A 505 22.45 7.55 -4.79
C SER A 505 22.49 6.79 -6.11
N GLN A 506 22.30 5.47 -6.02
CA GLN A 506 22.09 4.60 -7.18
C GLN A 506 20.59 4.35 -7.44
N LEU A 507 19.72 4.74 -6.49
CA LEU A 507 18.28 4.53 -6.58
C LEU A 507 17.61 5.72 -7.27
N ASP A 508 16.87 5.46 -8.33
CA ASP A 508 16.17 6.49 -9.09
C ASP A 508 15.09 7.16 -8.27
N ILE A 509 14.39 6.40 -7.40
CA ILE A 509 13.36 6.98 -6.52
C ILE A 509 13.95 8.00 -5.52
N VAL A 510 15.18 7.78 -5.04
CA VAL A 510 15.86 8.73 -4.16
C VAL A 510 16.27 9.97 -4.95
N ARG A 511 16.83 9.80 -6.17
CA ARG A 511 17.14 10.92 -7.06
C ARG A 511 15.88 11.72 -7.42
N ARG A 512 14.77 11.05 -7.70
CA ARG A 512 13.47 11.69 -7.91
C ARG A 512 13.03 12.52 -6.71
N ALA A 513 13.16 11.99 -5.49
CA ALA A 513 12.82 12.73 -4.27
C ALA A 513 13.71 13.98 -4.07
N CYS A 514 14.99 13.93 -4.48
CA CYS A 514 15.87 15.09 -4.51
C CYS A 514 15.41 16.14 -5.54
N ILE A 515 15.02 15.71 -6.75
CA ILE A 515 14.46 16.60 -7.78
C ILE A 515 13.15 17.24 -7.28
N ASP A 516 12.30 16.48 -6.55
CA ASP A 516 11.07 17.02 -5.97
C ASP A 516 11.34 18.06 -4.86
N CYS A 517 12.41 17.90 -4.07
CA CYS A 517 12.88 18.92 -3.14
C CYS A 517 13.26 20.21 -3.88
N TRP A 518 14.10 20.14 -4.91
CA TRP A 518 14.51 21.29 -5.70
C TRP A 518 13.32 21.95 -6.40
N ARG A 519 12.38 21.18 -6.89
CA ARG A 519 11.11 21.68 -7.43
C ARG A 519 10.33 22.46 -6.37
N GLY A 520 10.11 21.88 -5.19
CA GLY A 520 9.39 22.53 -4.10
C GLY A 520 10.08 23.81 -3.60
N TRP A 521 11.41 23.86 -3.64
CA TRP A 521 12.20 25.03 -3.28
C TRP A 521 12.30 26.08 -4.40
N ARG A 522 11.86 25.75 -5.61
CA ARG A 522 12.07 26.54 -6.83
C ARG A 522 13.55 26.87 -7.06
N ASP A 523 14.41 25.89 -6.83
CA ASP A 523 15.89 26.02 -6.98
C ASP A 523 16.29 26.03 -8.45
N THR A 524 16.37 27.22 -9.03
CA THR A 524 16.76 27.45 -10.42
C THR A 524 18.20 26.99 -10.73
N VAL A 525 19.09 27.03 -9.75
CA VAL A 525 20.50 26.60 -9.94
C VAL A 525 20.56 25.09 -10.13
N ALA A 526 19.93 24.33 -9.22
CA ALA A 526 19.85 22.89 -9.34
C ALA A 526 19.08 22.46 -10.61
N PHE A 527 17.97 23.12 -10.93
CA PHE A 527 17.19 22.86 -12.14
C PHE A 527 18.03 23.04 -13.42
N ASN A 528 18.77 24.15 -13.53
CA ASN A 528 19.63 24.43 -14.69
C ASN A 528 20.84 23.49 -14.78
N HIS A 529 21.38 23.04 -13.65
CA HIS A 529 22.43 22.03 -13.63
C HIS A 529 21.92 20.71 -14.24
N LEU A 530 20.73 20.28 -13.88
CA LEU A 530 20.11 19.06 -14.42
C LEU A 530 19.81 19.16 -15.94
N ARG A 531 19.50 20.36 -16.45
CA ARG A 531 19.26 20.58 -17.89
C ARG A 531 20.40 20.08 -18.77
N ASN A 532 21.63 20.27 -18.34
CA ASN A 532 22.81 19.88 -19.12
C ASN A 532 23.05 18.36 -19.08
N HIS A 533 22.46 17.66 -18.10
CA HIS A 533 22.66 16.23 -17.85
C HIS A 533 21.38 15.39 -18.01
N TRP A 534 20.25 16.00 -18.38
CA TRP A 534 18.97 15.32 -18.35
C TRP A 534 18.88 14.07 -19.24
N GLN A 535 19.61 14.06 -20.37
CA GLN A 535 19.67 12.89 -21.27
C GLN A 535 20.43 11.70 -20.65
N GLN A 536 21.29 11.97 -19.66
CA GLN A 536 22.05 10.95 -18.95
C GLN A 536 21.29 10.41 -17.72
N MET A 537 20.22 11.11 -17.30
CA MET A 537 19.38 10.65 -16.22
C MET A 537 18.55 9.43 -16.66
N SER A 538 18.18 8.61 -15.68
CA SER A 538 17.22 7.52 -15.93
C SER A 538 15.88 8.05 -16.44
N PRO A 539 15.11 7.25 -17.18
CA PRO A 539 13.78 7.64 -17.65
C PRO A 539 12.84 8.07 -16.52
N GLU A 540 12.97 7.48 -15.34
CA GLU A 540 12.18 7.84 -14.16
C GLU A 540 12.49 9.26 -13.67
N CYS A 541 13.76 9.61 -13.58
CA CYS A 541 14.20 10.96 -13.23
C CYS A 541 13.84 11.99 -14.32
N GLN A 542 13.99 11.61 -15.60
CA GLN A 542 13.60 12.46 -16.74
C GLN A 542 12.12 12.82 -16.68
N ARG A 543 11.23 11.86 -16.34
CA ARG A 543 9.79 12.10 -16.23
C ARG A 543 9.46 13.15 -15.16
N LEU A 544 10.05 13.04 -13.96
CA LEU A 544 9.84 14.04 -12.92
C LEU A 544 10.46 15.40 -13.27
N TYR A 545 11.64 15.41 -13.90
CA TYR A 545 12.27 16.65 -14.34
C TYR A 545 11.45 17.35 -15.44
N TRP A 546 10.81 16.59 -16.33
CA TRP A 546 9.83 17.12 -17.28
C TRP A 546 8.68 17.84 -16.56
N VAL A 547 8.08 17.20 -15.54
CA VAL A 547 7.00 17.84 -14.77
C VAL A 547 7.51 19.11 -14.09
N ALA A 548 8.68 19.06 -13.44
CA ALA A 548 9.29 20.23 -12.82
C ALA A 548 9.45 21.38 -13.84
N SER A 549 9.81 21.08 -15.09
CA SER A 549 10.02 22.09 -16.13
C SER A 549 8.78 22.97 -16.41
N LEU A 550 7.59 22.48 -16.07
CA LEU A 550 6.35 23.23 -16.23
C LEU A 550 6.23 24.37 -15.20
N GLU A 551 6.93 24.27 -14.07
CA GLU A 551 6.90 25.23 -12.98
C GLU A 551 8.05 26.28 -13.04
N PHE A 552 9.07 26.08 -13.90
CA PHE A 552 10.25 26.93 -14.01
C PHE A 552 10.22 27.97 -15.15
N GLY A 553 9.04 28.38 -15.58
CA GLY A 553 8.84 29.47 -16.54
C GLY A 553 9.67 29.33 -17.82
N ASN A 554 10.48 30.36 -18.15
CA ASN A 554 11.28 30.39 -19.38
C ASN A 554 12.39 29.31 -19.40
N GLU A 555 13.03 29.01 -18.25
CA GLU A 555 14.06 27.96 -18.18
C GLU A 555 13.44 26.58 -18.42
N GLY A 556 12.25 26.35 -17.85
CA GLY A 556 11.50 25.14 -18.12
C GLY A 556 11.06 25.00 -19.59
N LYS A 557 10.67 26.12 -20.25
CA LYS A 557 10.34 26.13 -21.68
C LYS A 557 11.53 25.70 -22.54
N LYS A 558 12.75 26.14 -22.22
CA LYS A 558 13.97 25.71 -22.91
C LYS A 558 14.19 24.21 -22.79
N VAL A 559 13.97 23.63 -21.59
CA VAL A 559 14.05 22.18 -21.36
C VAL A 559 13.06 21.44 -22.24
N ARG A 560 11.78 21.85 -22.25
CA ARG A 560 10.74 21.20 -23.05
C ARG A 560 11.04 21.24 -24.55
N GLN A 561 11.53 22.37 -25.05
CA GLN A 561 11.96 22.49 -26.47
C GLN A 561 13.11 21.56 -26.84
N GLN A 562 14.10 21.37 -25.94
CA GLN A 562 15.18 20.42 -26.14
C GLN A 562 14.70 18.97 -26.06
N ALA A 563 13.77 18.69 -25.15
CA ALA A 563 13.20 17.37 -24.93
C ALA A 563 12.19 16.95 -26.02
N GLU A 564 11.54 17.90 -26.71
CA GLU A 564 10.46 17.63 -27.67
C GLU A 564 10.85 16.62 -28.76
N ARG A 565 12.10 16.68 -29.25
CA ARG A 565 12.61 15.71 -30.23
C ARG A 565 12.77 14.31 -29.64
N ALA A 566 13.24 14.21 -28.39
CA ALA A 566 13.41 12.94 -27.68
C ALA A 566 12.06 12.34 -27.26
N LEU A 567 11.07 13.17 -26.98
CA LEU A 567 9.71 12.75 -26.61
C LEU A 567 8.92 12.08 -27.74
N ARG A 568 9.33 12.32 -28.97
CA ARG A 568 8.76 11.62 -30.15
C ARG A 568 9.24 10.17 -30.24
N GLN A 569 10.32 9.82 -29.53
CA GLN A 569 10.81 8.45 -29.43
C GLN A 569 10.10 7.72 -28.30
N SER A 570 9.70 6.46 -28.52
CA SER A 570 8.85 5.69 -27.61
C SER A 570 9.48 5.38 -26.24
N SER A 571 10.79 5.44 -26.12
CA SER A 571 11.53 5.09 -24.89
C SER A 571 11.90 6.28 -24.01
N ALA A 572 11.68 7.52 -24.48
CA ALA A 572 11.98 8.70 -23.66
C ALA A 572 11.04 8.80 -22.46
N LEU A 573 11.57 9.26 -21.33
CA LEU A 573 10.85 9.48 -20.07
C LEU A 573 10.24 8.20 -19.44
N GLY A 574 10.76 7.01 -19.74
CA GLY A 574 10.23 5.76 -19.18
C GLY A 574 8.90 5.30 -19.79
N PHE A 575 8.56 5.78 -20.98
CA PHE A 575 7.30 5.49 -21.63
C PHE A 575 7.34 4.26 -22.55
N GLU A 576 8.03 3.20 -22.15
CA GLU A 576 7.98 1.90 -22.84
C GLU A 576 6.66 1.16 -22.55
N VAL A 577 5.55 1.89 -22.62
CA VAL A 577 4.21 1.33 -22.49
C VAL A 577 3.63 1.19 -23.89
N PRO A 578 3.00 0.07 -24.21
CA PRO A 578 2.40 -0.15 -25.53
C PRO A 578 1.39 0.92 -25.92
N ARG A 579 1.28 1.16 -27.21
CA ARG A 579 0.25 2.01 -27.78
C ARG A 579 -1.00 1.18 -28.03
N VAL A 580 -2.13 1.65 -27.54
CA VAL A 580 -3.42 0.99 -27.70
C VAL A 580 -4.45 1.98 -28.20
N GLU A 581 -5.23 1.63 -29.23
CA GLU A 581 -6.33 2.43 -29.79
C GLU A 581 -5.96 3.90 -30.07
N GLY A 582 -4.74 4.15 -30.50
CA GLY A 582 -4.24 5.52 -30.72
C GLY A 582 -3.79 6.24 -29.44
N LEU A 583 -4.10 5.74 -28.25
CA LEU A 583 -3.64 6.27 -26.98
C LEU A 583 -2.20 5.86 -26.70
N ARG A 584 -1.40 6.81 -26.19
CA ARG A 584 -0.04 6.58 -25.71
C ARG A 584 0.07 7.07 -24.27
N PHE A 585 0.62 6.26 -23.40
CA PHE A 585 0.86 6.65 -22.02
C PHE A 585 1.60 8.00 -21.92
N ALA A 586 2.66 8.18 -22.72
CA ALA A 586 3.41 9.43 -22.78
C ALA A 586 2.52 10.65 -23.07
N SER A 587 1.62 10.52 -24.06
CA SER A 587 0.72 11.64 -24.45
C SER A 587 -0.30 11.96 -23.36
N VAL A 588 -0.83 10.93 -22.68
CA VAL A 588 -1.76 11.10 -21.55
C VAL A 588 -1.05 11.81 -20.39
N PHE A 589 0.14 11.33 -20.02
CA PHE A 589 0.94 11.90 -18.94
C PHE A 589 1.31 13.37 -19.20
N MET A 590 1.77 13.68 -20.41
CA MET A 590 2.19 15.04 -20.75
C MET A 590 1.02 16.02 -20.72
N LYS A 591 -0.13 15.65 -21.31
CA LYS A 591 -1.35 16.47 -21.27
C LYS A 591 -1.84 16.70 -19.84
N TRP A 592 -1.82 15.66 -19.02
CA TRP A 592 -2.17 15.76 -17.63
C TRP A 592 -1.23 16.71 -16.87
N ALA A 593 0.08 16.57 -17.07
CA ALA A 593 1.08 17.40 -16.42
C ALA A 593 0.92 18.89 -16.78
N GLU A 594 0.70 19.19 -18.08
CA GLU A 594 0.45 20.56 -18.55
C GLU A 594 -0.83 21.15 -17.93
N LYS A 595 -1.94 20.40 -17.96
CA LYS A 595 -3.22 20.80 -17.37
C LYS A 595 -3.09 21.08 -15.86
N THR A 596 -2.35 20.21 -15.15
CA THR A 596 -2.16 20.33 -13.72
C THR A 596 -1.27 21.50 -13.33
N SER A 597 -0.28 21.85 -14.16
CA SER A 597 0.62 23.00 -13.91
C SER A 597 -0.05 24.37 -14.13
N HIS A 598 -1.07 24.45 -14.95
CA HIS A 598 -1.85 25.67 -15.18
C HIS A 598 -2.91 25.92 -14.10
N ALA A 599 -3.21 24.91 -13.26
CA ALA A 599 -4.17 25.01 -12.15
C ALA A 599 -3.53 25.48 -10.83
N VAL A 600 -2.25 25.85 -10.84
CA VAL A 600 -1.45 26.41 -9.75
C VAL A 600 -0.98 27.79 -10.13
#